data_55d7b761a94657d505999573266c11f6
#
_entry.id   55d7b761a94657d505999573266c11f6
#
_cell.length_a   1.000
_cell.length_b   1.000
_cell.length_c   1.000
_cell.angle_alpha   90.00
_cell.angle_beta   90.00
_cell.angle_gamma   90.00
#
_symmetry.space_group_name_H-M   'P 1'
#
loop_
_entity.id
_entity.type
_entity.pdbx_description
1 polymer ?
#
loop_
_entity_poly.entity_id
_entity_poly.type
_entity_poly.pdbx_seq_one_letter_code
_entity_poly.pdbx_strand_id
1 'polypeptide(L)'
;RDASGERFVDELQPRDVVVMCPDVEAFAPLVDAVFGADVHVAEVVDPDESTPGLPDVRVRLADRSLRQVNPLLRTMADVLHLPDSRVEATTVLDLAHRGPVRERFRFSDDDLGTIEEWVDDLRVRWGLDAGHRVRHGLASDANTWRAGLDRLLLGVAVPEDGPRTVAG
;
A
#
# COMPACT_ATOMS: atom_id res chain seq x y z
N ARG A 1 -38.72 -24.07 10.61
CA ARG A 1 -40.00 -24.83 10.51
C ARG A 1 -40.94 -24.02 9.63
N ASP A 2 -41.45 -24.66 8.59
CA ASP A 2 -42.53 -24.06 7.79
C ASP A 2 -43.87 -24.18 8.52
N ALA A 3 -44.94 -23.64 7.92
CA ALA A 3 -46.30 -23.73 8.48
C ALA A 3 -46.83 -25.17 8.64
N SER A 4 -46.18 -26.19 8.07
CA SER A 4 -46.51 -27.62 8.20
C SER A 4 -45.67 -28.35 9.24
N GLY A 5 -44.72 -27.69 9.89
CA GLY A 5 -43.91 -28.28 10.97
C GLY A 5 -42.78 -29.19 10.49
N GLU A 6 -42.56 -29.31 9.19
CA GLU A 6 -41.42 -30.03 8.63
C GLU A 6 -40.12 -29.27 8.89
N ARG A 7 -39.12 -30.03 9.37
CA ARG A 7 -37.75 -29.50 9.47
C ARG A 7 -37.19 -29.51 8.04
N PHE A 8 -36.79 -28.31 7.57
CA PHE A 8 -35.83 -28.23 6.49
C PHE A 8 -34.52 -28.83 6.99
N VAL A 9 -34.35 -30.14 6.71
CA VAL A 9 -33.07 -30.84 6.84
C VAL A 9 -32.46 -30.86 5.43
N ASP A 10 -32.38 -29.69 4.77
CA ASP A 10 -31.43 -29.55 3.70
C ASP A 10 -30.05 -29.43 4.37
N GLU A 11 -29.15 -30.30 3.96
CA GLU A 11 -27.77 -30.32 4.42
C GLU A 11 -27.16 -28.95 4.20
N LEU A 12 -26.83 -28.22 5.28
CA LEU A 12 -26.24 -26.87 5.23
C LEU A 12 -24.96 -26.96 4.41
N GLN A 13 -24.94 -26.23 3.32
CA GLN A 13 -23.77 -26.15 2.45
C GLN A 13 -22.96 -24.88 2.79
N PRO A 14 -21.63 -24.86 2.58
CA PRO A 14 -20.80 -23.70 2.87
C PRO A 14 -21.31 -22.40 2.23
N ARG A 15 -21.96 -22.48 1.07
CA ARG A 15 -22.56 -21.35 0.36
C ARG A 15 -23.78 -20.74 1.05
N ASP A 16 -24.38 -21.46 2.01
CA ASP A 16 -25.56 -21.01 2.75
C ASP A 16 -25.16 -20.22 4.01
N VAL A 17 -23.85 -20.15 4.29
CA VAL A 17 -23.29 -19.42 5.43
C VAL A 17 -22.76 -18.07 4.99
N VAL A 18 -23.30 -17.00 5.58
CA VAL A 18 -22.82 -15.62 5.38
C VAL A 18 -22.24 -15.12 6.68
N VAL A 19 -20.97 -14.72 6.63
CA VAL A 19 -20.28 -14.07 7.77
C VAL A 19 -20.28 -12.56 7.53
N MET A 20 -20.89 -11.82 8.44
CA MET A 20 -20.89 -10.35 8.40
C MET A 20 -19.77 -9.81 9.28
N CYS A 21 -18.95 -8.92 8.72
CA CYS A 21 -17.85 -8.27 9.41
C CYS A 21 -17.98 -6.74 9.29
N PRO A 22 -17.86 -5.98 10.40
CA PRO A 22 -17.97 -4.52 10.37
C PRO A 22 -16.86 -3.85 9.54
N ASP A 23 -15.68 -4.45 9.52
CA ASP A 23 -14.51 -3.95 8.76
C ASP A 23 -13.90 -5.12 7.98
N VAL A 24 -14.42 -5.35 6.78
CA VAL A 24 -13.94 -6.41 5.89
C VAL A 24 -12.48 -6.15 5.48
N GLU A 25 -12.04 -4.90 5.37
CA GLU A 25 -10.69 -4.55 4.94
C GLU A 25 -9.65 -4.97 5.97
N ALA A 26 -9.92 -4.72 7.26
CA ALA A 26 -9.01 -5.10 8.34
C ALA A 26 -8.92 -6.63 8.52
N PHE A 27 -10.02 -7.35 8.30
CA PHE A 27 -10.08 -8.80 8.52
C PHE A 27 -9.78 -9.65 7.27
N ALA A 28 -9.87 -9.08 6.07
CA ALA A 28 -9.63 -9.80 4.82
C ALA A 28 -8.29 -10.58 4.79
N PRO A 29 -7.14 -10.02 5.20
CA PRO A 29 -5.88 -10.77 5.22
C PRO A 29 -5.90 -11.97 6.16
N LEU A 30 -6.60 -11.85 7.30
CA LEU A 30 -6.72 -12.94 8.27
C LEU A 30 -7.63 -14.05 7.74
N VAL A 31 -8.73 -13.66 7.10
CA VAL A 31 -9.67 -14.59 6.45
C VAL A 31 -8.97 -15.33 5.32
N ASP A 32 -8.24 -14.61 4.45
CA ASP A 32 -7.46 -15.22 3.37
C ASP A 32 -6.37 -16.16 3.91
N ALA A 33 -5.71 -15.81 5.03
CA ALA A 33 -4.70 -16.68 5.64
C ALA A 33 -5.26 -17.96 6.25
N VAL A 34 -6.47 -17.90 6.82
CA VAL A 34 -7.10 -19.06 7.49
C VAL A 34 -7.84 -19.95 6.50
N PHE A 35 -8.53 -19.37 5.53
CA PHE A 35 -9.42 -20.11 4.62
C PHE A 35 -8.86 -20.20 3.18
N GLY A 36 -7.89 -19.40 2.81
CA GLY A 36 -7.24 -19.41 1.49
C GLY A 36 -5.99 -20.29 1.43
N ALA A 37 -5.43 -20.68 2.57
CA ALA A 37 -4.41 -21.71 2.59
C ALA A 37 -5.11 -23.05 2.25
N ASP A 38 -4.66 -23.71 1.18
CA ASP A 38 -4.93 -25.15 0.99
C ASP A 38 -4.28 -25.85 2.19
N VAL A 39 -5.00 -25.89 3.30
CA VAL A 39 -4.58 -26.67 4.46
C VAL A 39 -4.76 -28.12 4.06
N HIS A 40 -3.71 -28.69 3.49
CA HIS A 40 -3.51 -30.13 3.49
C HIS A 40 -3.36 -30.58 4.96
N VAL A 41 -4.47 -30.64 5.68
CA VAL A 41 -4.56 -31.33 6.98
C VAL A 41 -4.52 -32.85 6.77
N ALA A 42 -4.06 -33.30 5.60
CA ALA A 42 -4.03 -34.69 5.21
C ALA A 42 -2.89 -35.52 5.84
N GLU A 43 -2.04 -34.94 6.68
CA GLU A 43 -0.85 -35.66 7.19
C GLU A 43 -0.84 -36.01 8.68
N VAL A 44 -1.91 -35.77 9.44
CA VAL A 44 -1.93 -36.08 10.89
C VAL A 44 -3.15 -36.89 11.31
N VAL A 45 -3.89 -37.51 10.42
CA VAL A 45 -5.02 -38.36 10.78
C VAL A 45 -4.68 -39.82 10.46
N ASP A 46 -4.65 -40.63 11.51
CA ASP A 46 -4.52 -42.08 11.45
C ASP A 46 -5.55 -42.67 10.45
N PRO A 47 -5.16 -43.51 9.49
CA PRO A 47 -6.06 -43.98 8.43
C PRO A 47 -7.23 -44.88 8.89
N ASP A 48 -7.36 -45.09 10.19
CA ASP A 48 -8.38 -46.00 10.74
C ASP A 48 -9.54 -45.29 11.48
N GLU A 49 -9.54 -43.97 11.54
CA GLU A 49 -10.64 -43.19 12.12
C GLU A 49 -11.40 -42.46 11.00
N SER A 50 -12.65 -42.90 10.73
CA SER A 50 -13.59 -42.26 9.81
C SER A 50 -14.00 -40.86 10.34
N THR A 51 -13.05 -39.92 10.39
CA THR A 51 -13.34 -38.53 10.64
C THR A 51 -13.99 -37.97 9.37
N PRO A 52 -15.24 -37.46 9.43
CA PRO A 52 -15.84 -36.82 8.29
C PRO A 52 -14.89 -35.71 7.83
N GLY A 53 -14.41 -35.78 6.57
CA GLY A 53 -13.52 -34.76 6.02
C GLY A 53 -14.10 -33.38 6.28
N LEU A 54 -13.26 -32.46 6.80
CA LEU A 54 -13.67 -31.08 6.97
C LEU A 54 -14.17 -30.55 5.62
N PRO A 55 -15.33 -29.88 5.58
CA PRO A 55 -15.85 -29.34 4.33
C PRO A 55 -14.85 -28.30 3.77
N ASP A 56 -14.59 -28.37 2.46
CA ASP A 56 -13.80 -27.35 1.74
C ASP A 56 -14.56 -26.03 1.78
N VAL A 57 -14.22 -25.18 2.75
CA VAL A 57 -14.88 -23.89 2.98
C VAL A 57 -14.12 -22.83 2.23
N ARG A 58 -14.47 -22.63 0.96
CA ARG A 58 -13.94 -21.51 0.15
C ARG A 58 -14.69 -20.22 0.47
N VAL A 59 -14.01 -19.29 1.11
CA VAL A 59 -14.58 -17.97 1.44
C VAL A 59 -14.49 -17.05 0.22
N ARG A 60 -15.61 -16.40 -0.12
CA ARG A 60 -15.63 -15.28 -1.06
C ARG A 60 -15.81 -13.99 -0.28
N LEU A 61 -14.80 -13.11 -0.34
CA LEU A 61 -14.91 -11.75 0.18
C LEU A 61 -15.76 -10.93 -0.79
N ALA A 62 -16.99 -10.57 -0.37
CA ALA A 62 -17.98 -9.92 -1.23
C ALA A 62 -17.84 -8.39 -1.28
N ASP A 63 -17.21 -7.78 -0.30
CA ASP A 63 -17.18 -6.32 -0.15
C ASP A 63 -15.73 -5.79 -0.06
N ARG A 64 -14.93 -6.08 -1.08
CA ARG A 64 -13.64 -5.38 -1.24
C ARG A 64 -13.92 -4.00 -1.78
N SER A 65 -13.46 -2.97 -1.07
CA SER A 65 -13.59 -1.61 -1.57
C SER A 65 -12.91 -1.49 -2.96
N LEU A 66 -13.51 -0.71 -3.85
CA LEU A 66 -12.94 -0.45 -5.18
C LEU A 66 -11.50 0.09 -5.11
N ARG A 67 -11.11 0.72 -4.00
CA ARG A 67 -9.75 1.19 -3.74
C ARG A 67 -8.75 0.05 -3.62
N GLN A 68 -9.13 -1.10 -3.07
CA GLN A 68 -8.23 -2.26 -2.94
C GLN A 68 -8.10 -3.04 -4.25
N VAL A 69 -9.17 -3.05 -5.06
CA VAL A 69 -9.22 -3.83 -6.30
C VAL A 69 -8.66 -3.04 -7.48
N ASN A 70 -8.74 -1.71 -7.44
CA ASN A 70 -8.28 -0.85 -8.53
C ASN A 70 -7.03 -0.03 -8.12
N PRO A 71 -5.84 -0.37 -8.65
CA PRO A 71 -4.60 0.34 -8.33
C PRO A 71 -4.64 1.83 -8.63
N LEU A 72 -5.39 2.25 -9.66
CA LEU A 72 -5.55 3.66 -10.01
C LEU A 72 -6.34 4.42 -8.94
N LEU A 73 -7.48 3.86 -8.48
CA LEU A 73 -8.27 4.50 -7.43
C LEU A 73 -7.51 4.59 -6.09
N ARG A 74 -6.72 3.56 -5.78
CA ARG A 74 -5.82 3.59 -4.63
C ARG A 74 -4.80 4.71 -4.74
N THR A 75 -4.12 4.80 -5.88
CA THR A 75 -3.13 5.85 -6.14
C THR A 75 -3.75 7.24 -6.08
N MET A 76 -4.95 7.44 -6.64
CA MET A 76 -5.69 8.71 -6.55
C MET A 76 -6.02 9.07 -5.10
N ALA A 77 -6.47 8.10 -4.31
CA ALA A 77 -6.75 8.34 -2.88
C ALA A 77 -5.49 8.77 -2.14
N ASP A 78 -4.35 8.11 -2.37
CA ASP A 78 -3.08 8.48 -1.74
C ASP A 78 -2.62 9.89 -2.15
N VAL A 79 -2.75 10.25 -3.42
CA VAL A 79 -2.45 11.63 -3.90
C VAL A 79 -3.35 12.67 -3.22
N LEU A 80 -4.63 12.37 -3.04
CA LEU A 80 -5.57 13.28 -2.38
C LEU A 80 -5.28 13.44 -0.88
N HIS A 81 -4.68 12.44 -0.24
CA HIS A 81 -4.27 12.51 1.16
C HIS A 81 -2.91 13.18 1.38
N LEU A 82 -2.07 13.31 0.35
CA LEU A 82 -0.76 13.94 0.48
C LEU A 82 -0.80 15.36 1.08
N PRO A 83 -1.70 16.27 0.67
CA PRO A 83 -1.72 17.63 1.21
C PRO A 83 -1.97 17.72 2.71
N ASP A 84 -2.68 16.74 3.27
CA ASP A 84 -3.00 16.67 4.70
C ASP A 84 -1.95 15.89 5.50
N SER A 85 -1.03 15.22 4.82
CA SER A 85 0.06 14.46 5.41
C SER A 85 1.31 15.33 5.64
N ARG A 86 2.35 14.74 6.22
CA ARG A 86 3.66 15.39 6.32
C ARG A 86 4.43 15.46 5.00
N VAL A 87 3.97 14.79 3.96
CA VAL A 87 4.67 14.66 2.67
C VAL A 87 6.11 14.19 2.87
N GLU A 88 6.26 13.05 3.55
CA GLU A 88 7.56 12.44 3.82
C GLU A 88 8.20 11.95 2.52
N ALA A 89 9.54 11.98 2.45
CA ALA A 89 10.28 11.56 1.27
C ALA A 89 9.93 10.11 0.88
N THR A 90 9.87 9.21 1.85
CA THR A 90 9.48 7.81 1.66
C THR A 90 8.08 7.67 1.06
N THR A 91 7.10 8.42 1.56
CA THR A 91 5.73 8.38 1.05
C THR A 91 5.65 8.81 -0.42
N VAL A 92 6.42 9.85 -0.81
CA VAL A 92 6.45 10.32 -2.21
C VAL A 92 7.17 9.33 -3.11
N LEU A 93 8.28 8.73 -2.65
CA LEU A 93 9.00 7.70 -3.38
C LEU A 93 8.14 6.44 -3.57
N ASP A 94 7.47 5.98 -2.51
CA ASP A 94 6.52 4.85 -2.60
C ASP A 94 5.39 5.14 -3.62
N LEU A 95 4.93 6.38 -3.67
CA LEU A 95 3.94 6.80 -4.67
C LEU A 95 4.51 6.75 -6.09
N ALA A 96 5.77 7.18 -6.28
CA ALA A 96 6.45 7.14 -7.57
C ALA A 96 6.62 5.70 -8.10
N HIS A 97 6.83 4.72 -7.21
CA HIS A 97 6.93 3.30 -7.55
C HIS A 97 5.61 2.64 -7.94
N ARG A 98 4.46 3.29 -7.68
CA ARG A 98 3.16 2.70 -8.04
C ARG A 98 2.98 2.58 -9.54
N GLY A 99 2.44 1.44 -9.99
CA GLY A 99 2.21 1.16 -11.41
C GLY A 99 1.55 2.30 -12.18
N PRO A 100 0.39 2.87 -11.74
CA PRO A 100 -0.25 3.98 -12.43
C PRO A 100 0.61 5.25 -12.55
N VAL A 101 1.48 5.52 -11.56
CA VAL A 101 2.40 6.67 -11.59
C VAL A 101 3.56 6.39 -12.56
N ARG A 102 4.16 5.21 -12.46
CA ARG A 102 5.22 4.77 -13.38
C ARG A 102 4.77 4.83 -14.84
N GLU A 103 3.60 4.31 -15.14
CA GLU A 103 3.02 4.34 -16.49
C GLU A 103 2.77 5.76 -16.96
N ARG A 104 2.20 6.62 -16.10
CA ARG A 104 1.89 8.01 -16.45
C ARG A 104 3.11 8.83 -16.78
N PHE A 105 4.20 8.67 -16.02
CA PHE A 105 5.45 9.42 -16.16
C PHE A 105 6.52 8.66 -16.94
N ARG A 106 6.26 7.39 -17.29
CA ARG A 106 7.18 6.48 -17.99
C ARG A 106 8.49 6.25 -17.23
N PHE A 107 8.41 6.17 -15.91
CA PHE A 107 9.57 5.90 -15.08
C PHE A 107 10.06 4.47 -15.27
N SER A 108 11.34 4.33 -15.65
CA SER A 108 12.09 3.08 -15.58
C SER A 108 12.59 2.83 -14.14
N ASP A 109 13.17 1.67 -13.90
CA ASP A 109 13.82 1.39 -12.61
C ASP A 109 15.06 2.27 -12.39
N ASP A 110 15.80 2.55 -13.47
CA ASP A 110 16.97 3.45 -13.42
C ASP A 110 16.56 4.91 -13.10
N ASP A 111 15.45 5.39 -13.66
CA ASP A 111 14.93 6.73 -13.35
C ASP A 111 14.54 6.83 -11.86
N LEU A 112 13.87 5.80 -11.33
CA LEU A 112 13.46 5.78 -9.92
C LEU A 112 14.68 5.71 -9.00
N GLY A 113 15.68 4.88 -9.33
CA GLY A 113 16.95 4.82 -8.61
C GLY A 113 17.65 6.19 -8.58
N THR A 114 17.70 6.89 -9.73
CA THR A 114 18.27 8.24 -9.82
C THR A 114 17.50 9.25 -8.96
N ILE A 115 16.16 9.18 -8.95
CA ILE A 115 15.33 10.05 -8.10
C ILE A 115 15.59 9.80 -6.62
N GLU A 116 15.73 8.53 -6.22
CA GLU A 116 16.06 8.15 -4.83
C GLU A 116 17.41 8.70 -4.40
N GLU A 117 18.45 8.56 -5.25
CA GLU A 117 19.78 9.13 -5.02
C GLU A 117 19.71 10.65 -4.85
N TRP A 118 18.99 11.36 -5.73
CA TRP A 118 18.83 12.82 -5.60
C TRP A 118 18.11 13.20 -4.31
N VAL A 119 17.07 12.49 -3.92
CA VAL A 119 16.33 12.76 -2.67
C VAL A 119 17.23 12.59 -1.45
N ASP A 120 18.12 11.61 -1.47
CA ASP A 120 19.06 11.39 -0.36
C ASP A 120 20.20 12.41 -0.36
N ASP A 121 20.84 12.67 -1.49
CA ASP A 121 21.92 13.66 -1.65
C ASP A 121 21.47 15.08 -1.25
N LEU A 122 20.26 15.45 -1.67
CA LEU A 122 19.65 16.73 -1.32
C LEU A 122 19.09 16.74 0.11
N ARG A 123 19.14 15.59 0.80
CA ARG A 123 18.64 15.41 2.17
C ARG A 123 17.19 15.84 2.35
N VAL A 124 16.36 15.60 1.35
CA VAL A 124 14.92 15.82 1.49
C VAL A 124 14.37 14.84 2.52
N ARG A 125 13.60 15.33 3.50
CA ARG A 125 13.04 14.48 4.55
C ARG A 125 11.52 14.52 4.56
N TRP A 126 10.93 15.70 4.68
CA TRP A 126 9.48 15.85 4.70
C TRP A 126 9.09 17.32 4.47
N GLY A 127 7.81 17.55 4.16
CA GLY A 127 7.22 18.87 4.01
C GLY A 127 7.47 19.50 2.64
N LEU A 128 6.44 20.10 2.08
CA LEU A 128 6.56 20.79 0.79
C LEU A 128 7.51 21.99 0.91
N ASP A 129 7.27 22.83 1.92
CA ASP A 129 8.02 24.05 2.24
C ASP A 129 7.84 24.44 3.72
N ALA A 130 8.39 25.58 4.13
CA ALA A 130 8.23 26.10 5.49
C ALA A 130 6.76 26.35 5.85
N GLY A 131 5.96 26.88 4.93
CA GLY A 131 4.54 27.15 5.13
C GLY A 131 3.72 25.89 5.41
N HIS A 132 4.01 24.83 4.66
CA HIS A 132 3.41 23.53 4.90
C HIS A 132 3.76 22.96 6.29
N ARG A 133 5.02 23.13 6.72
CA ARG A 133 5.49 22.63 8.03
C ARG A 133 4.91 23.39 9.23
N VAL A 134 4.52 24.65 9.07
CA VAL A 134 3.87 25.44 10.14
C VAL A 134 2.66 24.71 10.70
N ARG A 135 1.87 24.03 9.87
CA ARG A 135 0.72 23.24 10.29
C ARG A 135 1.10 22.07 11.21
N HIS A 136 2.36 21.63 11.14
CA HIS A 136 2.93 20.57 11.96
C HIS A 136 3.83 21.11 13.09
N GLY A 137 3.76 22.41 13.40
CA GLY A 137 4.49 23.02 14.50
C GLY A 137 5.95 23.36 14.23
N LEU A 138 6.40 23.35 12.96
CA LEU A 138 7.79 23.65 12.60
C LEU A 138 7.87 24.68 11.47
N ALA A 139 8.42 25.87 11.75
CA ALA A 139 8.65 26.91 10.75
C ALA A 139 10.10 26.85 10.21
N SER A 140 10.42 25.84 9.41
CA SER A 140 11.76 25.66 8.82
C SER A 140 11.66 25.11 7.41
N ASP A 141 12.43 25.67 6.49
CA ASP A 141 12.52 25.21 5.11
C ASP A 141 13.64 24.18 4.87
N ALA A 142 14.50 23.94 5.86
CA ALA A 142 15.59 22.99 5.74
C ALA A 142 15.09 21.59 5.45
N ASN A 143 15.66 20.92 4.43
CA ASN A 143 15.31 19.54 4.05
C ASN A 143 13.84 19.34 3.62
N THR A 144 13.18 20.39 3.10
CA THR A 144 11.88 20.31 2.43
C THR A 144 12.06 19.93 0.96
N TRP A 145 10.98 19.51 0.32
CA TRP A 145 10.95 19.27 -1.11
C TRP A 145 11.35 20.51 -1.91
N ARG A 146 10.84 21.70 -1.54
CA ARG A 146 11.19 22.95 -2.20
C ARG A 146 12.66 23.25 -2.09
N ALA A 147 13.23 23.20 -0.89
CA ALA A 147 14.66 23.46 -0.68
C ALA A 147 15.55 22.43 -1.41
N GLY A 148 15.11 21.19 -1.53
CA GLY A 148 15.79 20.17 -2.33
C GLY A 148 15.77 20.51 -3.82
N LEU A 149 14.60 20.81 -4.38
CA LEU A 149 14.44 21.17 -5.79
C LEU A 149 15.20 22.44 -6.15
N ASP A 150 15.17 23.47 -5.30
CA ASP A 150 15.91 24.71 -5.52
C ASP A 150 17.43 24.43 -5.60
N ARG A 151 17.96 23.54 -4.74
CA ARG A 151 19.38 23.13 -4.80
C ARG A 151 19.69 22.34 -6.07
N LEU A 152 18.82 21.45 -6.49
CA LEU A 152 18.99 20.70 -7.74
C LEU A 152 19.05 21.64 -8.95
N LEU A 153 18.10 22.58 -9.03
CA LEU A 153 18.03 23.55 -10.12
C LEU A 153 19.25 24.49 -10.14
N LEU A 154 19.73 24.93 -8.96
CA LEU A 154 20.95 25.72 -8.86
C LEU A 154 22.17 24.92 -9.33
N GLY A 155 22.27 23.63 -8.98
CA GLY A 155 23.36 22.76 -9.44
C GLY A 155 23.38 22.59 -10.97
N VAL A 156 22.20 22.53 -11.60
CA VAL A 156 22.10 22.46 -13.08
C VAL A 156 22.42 23.83 -13.74
N ALA A 157 22.07 24.93 -13.08
CA ALA A 157 22.24 26.27 -13.63
C ALA A 157 23.67 26.81 -13.49
N VAL A 158 24.47 26.29 -12.56
CA VAL A 158 25.86 26.67 -12.34
C VAL A 158 26.76 25.72 -13.13
N PRO A 159 27.40 26.18 -14.25
CA PRO A 159 28.32 25.29 -14.98
C PRO A 159 29.54 24.98 -14.10
N GLU A 160 30.02 23.75 -14.16
CA GLU A 160 31.21 23.27 -13.43
C GLU A 160 32.55 23.87 -13.94
N ASP A 161 32.53 25.05 -14.54
CA ASP A 161 33.74 25.76 -15.05
C ASP A 161 34.40 26.61 -13.95
N GLY A 162 34.75 25.99 -12.84
CA GLY A 162 35.65 26.61 -11.86
C GLY A 162 36.80 25.64 -11.54
N PRO A 163 38.09 26.14 -11.53
CA PRO A 163 39.20 25.28 -11.13
C PRO A 163 38.96 24.81 -9.69
N ARG A 164 38.90 23.49 -9.48
CA ARG A 164 38.95 22.87 -8.15
C ARG A 164 40.26 23.29 -7.50
N THR A 165 40.24 24.40 -6.74
CA THR A 165 41.33 24.72 -5.84
C THR A 165 41.24 23.72 -4.69
N VAL A 166 42.00 22.66 -4.80
CA VAL A 166 42.28 21.76 -3.67
C VAL A 166 43.17 22.59 -2.75
N ALA A 167 42.58 23.21 -1.73
CA ALA A 167 43.34 23.80 -0.64
C ALA A 167 43.91 22.61 0.17
N GLY A 168 45.26 22.55 0.22
CA GLY A 168 46.03 21.59 0.98
C GLY A 168 45.93 21.81 2.49
#